data_f41b07a24af47c33f4c7449f836a5b03
#
_entry.id   f41b07a24af47c33f4c7449f836a5b03
#
_cell.length_a   1.000
_cell.length_b   1.000
_cell.length_c   1.000
_cell.angle_alpha   90.00
_cell.angle_beta   90.00
_cell.angle_gamma   90.00
#
_symmetry.space_group_name_H-M   'P 1'
#
loop_
_entity.id
_entity.type
_entity.pdbx_description
1 polymer ?
#
loop_
_entity_poly.entity_id
_entity_poly.type
_entity_poly.pdbx_seq_one_letter_code
_entity_poly.pdbx_strand_id
1 'polypeptide(L)'
;MRLLFEIDKKDYDRCTRRFVRDSARSIIIRDGKIAMIHSLKFDYYKFPGGGIEDGEDPVEAMIRETREEAGIVVKPGTVREYGFVHRIQRSDLDPSECFVQDNYYYLCEAEPEAVPQALDAYEAREAYTLEYVPPLTAVQKNRSVGASPYNPIMFEREARVLELLLSEGYF
;
A
#
# COMPACT_ATOMS: atom_id res chain seq x y z
N MET A 1 -3.17 -0.33 -17.08
CA MET A 1 -2.64 0.49 -15.95
C MET A 1 -1.22 0.95 -16.24
N ARG A 2 -0.84 2.21 -15.95
CA ARG A 2 0.51 2.77 -16.19
C ARG A 2 1.52 2.32 -15.13
N LEU A 3 2.79 2.09 -15.51
CA LEU A 3 3.88 1.94 -14.56
C LEU A 3 4.21 3.32 -13.97
N LEU A 4 4.16 3.44 -12.63
CA LEU A 4 4.52 4.67 -11.91
C LEU A 4 6.04 4.78 -11.80
N PHE A 5 6.66 3.74 -11.28
CA PHE A 5 8.11 3.57 -11.20
C PHE A 5 8.46 2.12 -10.86
N GLU A 6 9.73 1.82 -11.00
CA GLU A 6 10.31 0.53 -10.67
C GLU A 6 11.24 0.64 -9.46
N ILE A 7 11.23 -0.38 -8.61
CA ILE A 7 12.18 -0.60 -7.53
C ILE A 7 12.90 -1.91 -7.80
N ASP A 8 14.02 -1.82 -8.48
CA ASP A 8 14.89 -2.94 -8.83
C ASP A 8 16.20 -2.89 -8.04
N LYS A 9 16.40 -3.86 -7.13
CA LYS A 9 17.58 -3.95 -6.28
C LYS A 9 18.79 -4.59 -6.98
N LYS A 10 18.57 -5.28 -8.08
CA LYS A 10 19.62 -6.00 -8.84
C LYS A 10 20.49 -6.91 -7.96
N ASP A 11 19.89 -7.53 -6.94
CA ASP A 11 20.55 -8.37 -5.94
C ASP A 11 20.13 -9.85 -6.00
N TYR A 12 19.45 -10.23 -7.08
CA TYR A 12 18.80 -11.54 -7.26
C TYR A 12 19.48 -12.47 -8.27
N ASP A 13 20.71 -12.18 -8.71
CA ASP A 13 21.45 -12.98 -9.70
C ASP A 13 21.64 -14.45 -9.29
N ARG A 14 21.60 -14.74 -7.99
CA ARG A 14 21.74 -16.09 -7.43
C ARG A 14 20.41 -16.77 -7.11
N CYS A 15 19.29 -16.11 -7.36
CA CYS A 15 17.98 -16.67 -7.10
C CYS A 15 17.65 -17.74 -8.14
N THR A 16 17.12 -18.85 -7.68
CA THR A 16 16.71 -20.00 -8.52
C THR A 16 15.19 -20.11 -8.65
N ARG A 17 14.45 -19.41 -7.83
CA ARG A 17 12.98 -19.39 -7.79
C ARG A 17 12.45 -17.96 -7.79
N ARG A 18 11.20 -17.80 -8.19
CA ARG A 18 10.46 -16.55 -8.03
C ARG A 18 9.32 -16.75 -7.05
N PHE A 19 9.15 -15.80 -6.15
CA PHE A 19 7.98 -15.65 -5.29
C PHE A 19 7.26 -14.37 -5.68
N VAL A 20 6.10 -14.52 -6.30
CA VAL A 20 5.27 -13.41 -6.77
C VAL A 20 4.16 -13.19 -5.76
N ARG A 21 3.98 -11.93 -5.31
CA ARG A 21 2.90 -11.56 -4.38
C ARG A 21 2.42 -10.15 -4.68
N ASP A 22 1.49 -10.04 -5.60
CA ASP A 22 0.90 -8.77 -5.98
C ASP A 22 0.01 -8.20 -4.89
N SER A 23 -0.20 -6.88 -4.90
CA SER A 23 -1.06 -6.19 -3.94
C SER A 23 -1.88 -5.09 -4.62
N ALA A 24 -3.03 -4.78 -4.03
CA ALA A 24 -3.92 -3.73 -4.51
C ALA A 24 -4.24 -2.74 -3.37
N ARG A 25 -4.21 -1.44 -3.68
CA ARG A 25 -4.30 -0.36 -2.71
C ARG A 25 -5.24 0.74 -3.17
N SER A 26 -5.99 1.30 -2.22
CA SER A 26 -6.90 2.40 -2.46
C SER A 26 -6.25 3.76 -2.21
N ILE A 27 -6.54 4.72 -3.10
CA ILE A 27 -6.23 6.15 -2.95
C ILE A 27 -7.56 6.87 -2.74
N ILE A 28 -7.81 7.31 -1.50
CA ILE A 28 -9.04 7.99 -1.11
C ILE A 28 -8.68 9.35 -0.55
N ILE A 29 -9.09 10.40 -1.26
CA ILE A 29 -8.77 11.79 -0.92
C ILE A 29 -10.06 12.49 -0.48
N ARG A 30 -9.99 13.20 0.64
CA ARG A 30 -11.08 13.99 1.19
C ARG A 30 -10.52 15.27 1.82
N ASP A 31 -11.04 16.42 1.43
CA ASP A 31 -10.70 17.74 1.98
C ASP A 31 -9.18 18.01 2.02
N GLY A 32 -8.46 17.68 0.92
CA GLY A 32 -7.01 17.86 0.82
C GLY A 32 -6.18 16.91 1.69
N LYS A 33 -6.80 15.87 2.24
CA LYS A 33 -6.14 14.81 3.02
C LYS A 33 -6.34 13.47 2.36
N ILE A 34 -5.45 12.54 2.68
CA ILE A 34 -5.51 11.17 2.18
C ILE A 34 -5.78 10.19 3.31
N ALA A 35 -6.61 9.17 3.03
CA ALA A 35 -6.82 8.05 3.93
C ALA A 35 -5.59 7.15 3.95
N MET A 36 -4.99 6.97 5.12
CA MET A 36 -3.83 6.12 5.34
C MET A 36 -4.05 5.23 6.56
N ILE A 37 -3.49 4.05 6.54
CA ILE A 37 -3.34 3.21 7.72
C ILE A 37 -2.09 3.63 8.45
N HIS A 38 -2.24 4.05 9.71
CA HIS A 38 -1.14 4.33 10.62
C HIS A 38 -0.84 3.10 11.47
N SER A 39 0.37 2.55 11.37
CA SER A 39 0.87 1.58 12.35
C SER A 39 1.36 2.34 13.57
N LEU A 40 0.58 2.33 14.65
CA LEU A 40 0.96 3.07 15.87
C LEU A 40 2.20 2.47 16.56
N LYS A 41 2.45 1.18 16.36
CA LYS A 41 3.61 0.50 16.94
C LYS A 41 4.94 0.88 16.31
N PHE A 42 4.98 1.03 14.98
CA PHE A 42 6.21 1.31 14.24
C PHE A 42 6.22 2.72 13.61
N ASP A 43 5.13 3.46 13.80
CA ASP A 43 4.98 4.87 13.45
C ASP A 43 5.22 5.17 11.97
N TYR A 44 4.53 4.41 11.10
CA TYR A 44 4.54 4.62 9.65
C TYR A 44 3.13 4.63 9.06
N TYR A 45 2.99 5.15 7.85
CA TYR A 45 1.76 5.17 7.09
C TYR A 45 1.84 4.26 5.85
N LYS A 46 0.74 3.58 5.54
CA LYS A 46 0.56 2.84 4.28
C LYS A 46 -0.81 3.14 3.67
N PHE A 47 -0.93 3.06 2.34
CA PHE A 47 -2.24 3.09 1.71
C PHE A 47 -3.06 1.88 2.17
N PRO A 48 -4.39 2.04 2.43
CA PRO A 48 -5.26 0.91 2.71
C PRO A 48 -5.22 -0.10 1.57
N GLY A 49 -5.15 -1.38 1.90
CA GLY A 49 -5.04 -2.44 0.91
C GLY A 49 -3.98 -3.46 1.27
N GLY A 50 -4.02 -4.60 0.59
CA GLY A 50 -3.19 -5.76 0.91
C GLY A 50 -2.92 -6.67 -0.28
N GLY A 51 -2.63 -7.94 0.01
CA GLY A 51 -2.32 -8.94 -0.99
C GLY A 51 -3.53 -9.33 -1.83
N ILE A 52 -3.28 -9.64 -3.10
CA ILE A 52 -4.27 -10.24 -3.99
C ILE A 52 -4.21 -11.75 -3.78
N GLU A 53 -5.35 -12.38 -3.54
CA GLU A 53 -5.45 -13.83 -3.38
C GLU A 53 -5.42 -14.53 -4.75
N ASP A 54 -5.13 -15.84 -4.75
CA ASP A 54 -5.06 -16.63 -5.98
C ASP A 54 -6.39 -16.59 -6.76
N GLY A 55 -6.36 -16.01 -7.96
CA GLY A 55 -7.52 -15.87 -8.83
C GLY A 55 -8.46 -14.71 -8.50
N GLU A 56 -8.12 -13.90 -7.50
CA GLU A 56 -8.89 -12.71 -7.13
C GLU A 56 -8.64 -11.56 -8.13
N ASP A 57 -9.69 -10.82 -8.47
CA ASP A 57 -9.54 -9.59 -9.25
C ASP A 57 -8.88 -8.49 -8.41
N PRO A 58 -7.89 -7.74 -8.94
CA PRO A 58 -7.19 -6.71 -8.18
C PRO A 58 -8.09 -5.61 -7.59
N VAL A 59 -9.20 -5.27 -8.26
CA VAL A 59 -10.17 -4.27 -7.74
C VAL A 59 -10.96 -4.88 -6.58
N GLU A 60 -11.35 -6.14 -6.68
CA GLU A 60 -12.06 -6.87 -5.59
C GLU A 60 -11.14 -6.99 -4.37
N ALA A 61 -9.87 -7.36 -4.56
CA ALA A 61 -8.86 -7.38 -3.49
C ALA A 61 -8.72 -6.02 -2.81
N MET A 62 -8.59 -4.95 -3.60
CA MET A 62 -8.48 -3.59 -3.07
C MET A 62 -9.71 -3.20 -2.24
N ILE A 63 -10.91 -3.51 -2.69
CA ILE A 63 -12.17 -3.19 -1.97
C ILE A 63 -12.25 -3.99 -0.67
N ARG A 64 -11.97 -5.30 -0.70
CA ARG A 64 -11.98 -6.18 0.46
C ARG A 64 -11.00 -5.70 1.52
N GLU A 65 -9.74 -5.54 1.16
CA GLU A 65 -8.66 -5.11 2.04
C GLU A 65 -8.88 -3.71 2.63
N THR A 66 -9.38 -2.77 1.80
CA THR A 66 -9.70 -1.41 2.28
C THR A 66 -10.80 -1.44 3.33
N ARG A 67 -11.77 -2.33 3.18
CA ARG A 67 -12.82 -2.52 4.17
C ARG A 67 -12.29 -3.16 5.46
N GLU A 68 -11.46 -4.19 5.35
CA GLU A 68 -10.89 -4.93 6.49
C GLU A 68 -9.94 -4.05 7.30
N GLU A 69 -8.96 -3.44 6.64
CA GLU A 69 -7.93 -2.63 7.32
C GLU A 69 -8.42 -1.26 7.79
N ALA A 70 -9.22 -0.58 6.98
CA ALA A 70 -9.62 0.81 7.23
C ALA A 70 -11.07 0.98 7.72
N GLY A 71 -11.90 -0.04 7.63
CA GLY A 71 -13.35 0.10 7.86
C GLY A 71 -14.03 0.99 6.83
N ILE A 72 -13.42 1.22 5.67
CA ILE A 72 -13.97 2.05 4.59
C ILE A 72 -14.75 1.19 3.62
N VAL A 73 -15.96 1.61 3.29
CA VAL A 73 -16.76 1.04 2.22
C VAL A 73 -16.50 1.84 0.94
N VAL A 74 -15.80 1.23 -0.01
CA VAL A 74 -15.50 1.83 -1.31
C VAL A 74 -16.76 1.85 -2.18
N LYS A 75 -16.99 2.94 -2.93
CA LYS A 75 -18.03 3.04 -3.97
C LYS A 75 -17.50 2.38 -5.26
N PRO A 76 -17.94 1.17 -5.65
CA PRO A 76 -17.36 0.45 -6.78
C PRO A 76 -17.39 1.22 -8.09
N GLY A 77 -18.45 1.95 -8.37
CA GLY A 77 -18.62 2.76 -9.59
C GLY A 77 -17.65 3.95 -9.72
N THR A 78 -16.88 4.25 -8.68
CA THR A 78 -15.90 5.35 -8.67
C THR A 78 -14.46 4.89 -8.87
N VAL A 79 -14.21 3.59 -8.86
CA VAL A 79 -12.86 3.02 -8.96
C VAL A 79 -12.25 3.32 -10.32
N ARG A 80 -11.05 3.90 -10.30
CA ARG A 80 -10.26 4.23 -11.49
C ARG A 80 -8.80 3.83 -11.27
N GLU A 81 -8.20 3.25 -12.29
CA GLU A 81 -6.76 2.94 -12.28
C GLU A 81 -5.93 4.22 -12.12
N TYR A 82 -5.01 4.21 -11.17
CA TYR A 82 -3.98 5.25 -11.05
C TYR A 82 -2.66 4.80 -11.67
N GLY A 83 -2.15 3.65 -11.26
CA GLY A 83 -0.93 3.06 -11.78
C GLY A 83 -0.42 1.93 -10.89
N PHE A 84 0.74 1.37 -11.23
CA PHE A 84 1.37 0.34 -10.41
C PHE A 84 2.86 0.62 -10.21
N VAL A 85 3.40 0.08 -9.12
CA VAL A 85 4.82 0.07 -8.81
C VAL A 85 5.32 -1.36 -8.93
N HIS A 86 6.28 -1.59 -9.83
CA HIS A 86 6.97 -2.87 -9.94
C HIS A 86 8.12 -2.94 -8.95
N ARG A 87 8.19 -4.02 -8.16
CA ARG A 87 9.28 -4.29 -7.22
C ARG A 87 9.89 -5.64 -7.50
N ILE A 88 11.23 -5.66 -7.60
CA ILE A 88 12.01 -6.88 -7.74
C ILE A 88 13.27 -6.81 -6.89
N GLN A 89 13.50 -7.86 -6.09
CA GLN A 89 14.67 -7.99 -5.22
C GLN A 89 14.87 -9.44 -4.80
N ARG A 90 15.99 -9.75 -4.17
CA ARG A 90 16.13 -11.00 -3.43
C ARG A 90 15.16 -11.00 -2.24
N SER A 91 14.55 -12.14 -1.96
CA SER A 91 13.63 -12.30 -0.83
C SER A 91 14.36 -12.12 0.50
N ASP A 92 13.73 -11.38 1.42
CA ASP A 92 14.22 -11.21 2.79
C ASP A 92 14.03 -12.51 3.62
N LEU A 93 13.17 -13.43 3.17
CA LEU A 93 12.84 -14.68 3.89
C LEU A 93 13.65 -15.88 3.38
N ASP A 94 13.87 -15.98 2.08
CA ASP A 94 14.64 -17.07 1.45
C ASP A 94 15.61 -16.48 0.42
N PRO A 95 16.94 -16.53 0.68
CA PRO A 95 17.94 -16.00 -0.24
C PRO A 95 17.99 -16.67 -1.62
N SER A 96 17.37 -17.84 -1.78
CA SER A 96 17.25 -18.52 -3.08
C SER A 96 16.08 -18.04 -3.92
N GLU A 97 15.21 -17.17 -3.36
CA GLU A 97 14.04 -16.63 -4.01
C GLU A 97 14.24 -15.18 -4.45
N CYS A 98 13.77 -14.88 -5.65
CA CYS A 98 13.55 -13.53 -6.13
C CYS A 98 12.11 -13.14 -5.78
N PHE A 99 11.93 -12.14 -4.94
CA PHE A 99 10.64 -11.55 -4.62
C PHE A 99 10.26 -10.56 -5.71
N VAL A 100 9.08 -10.79 -6.32
CA VAL A 100 8.50 -9.92 -7.37
C VAL A 100 7.13 -9.49 -6.92
N GLN A 101 6.83 -8.21 -7.05
CA GLN A 101 5.53 -7.66 -6.64
C GLN A 101 5.12 -6.49 -7.53
N ASP A 102 3.94 -6.57 -8.13
CA ASP A 102 3.23 -5.42 -8.66
C ASP A 102 2.27 -4.87 -7.59
N ASN A 103 2.43 -3.60 -7.26
CA ASN A 103 1.56 -2.91 -6.31
C ASN A 103 0.63 -2.00 -7.11
N TYR A 104 -0.64 -2.40 -7.26
CA TYR A 104 -1.66 -1.68 -8.01
C TYR A 104 -2.32 -0.62 -7.14
N TYR A 105 -2.49 0.59 -7.67
CA TYR A 105 -3.12 1.71 -6.98
C TYR A 105 -4.37 2.16 -7.74
N TYR A 106 -5.46 2.34 -7.00
CA TYR A 106 -6.75 2.74 -7.54
C TYR A 106 -7.28 3.99 -6.81
N LEU A 107 -7.63 5.02 -7.57
CA LEU A 107 -8.39 6.16 -7.07
C LEU A 107 -9.85 5.72 -6.87
N CYS A 108 -10.42 6.04 -5.72
CA CYS A 108 -11.81 5.72 -5.44
C CYS A 108 -12.42 6.65 -4.39
N GLU A 109 -13.75 6.67 -4.32
CA GLU A 109 -14.51 7.35 -3.28
C GLU A 109 -15.00 6.36 -2.23
N ALA A 110 -15.16 6.87 -1.00
CA ALA A 110 -15.72 6.14 0.11
C ALA A 110 -17.21 6.49 0.31
N GLU A 111 -18.00 5.52 0.75
CA GLU A 111 -19.31 5.80 1.32
C GLU A 111 -19.17 6.63 2.60
N PRO A 112 -20.20 7.43 2.97
CA PRO A 112 -20.18 8.22 4.20
C PRO A 112 -20.11 7.35 5.46
N GLU A 113 -20.66 6.15 5.39
CA GLU A 113 -20.77 5.23 6.52
C GLU A 113 -19.51 4.36 6.61
N ALA A 114 -18.90 4.32 7.80
CA ALA A 114 -17.80 3.42 8.09
C ALA A 114 -18.31 2.12 8.74
N VAL A 115 -17.56 1.05 8.58
CA VAL A 115 -17.79 -0.24 9.24
C VAL A 115 -16.65 -0.53 10.22
N PRO A 116 -16.81 -1.43 11.18
CA PRO A 116 -15.70 -1.86 12.02
C PRO A 116 -14.57 -2.47 11.18
N GLN A 117 -13.32 -2.21 11.56
CA GLN A 117 -12.16 -2.89 11.01
C GLN A 117 -12.20 -4.39 11.35
N ALA A 118 -11.68 -5.22 10.47
CA ALA A 118 -11.53 -6.66 10.66
C ALA A 118 -10.06 -7.04 10.48
N LEU A 119 -9.23 -6.56 11.40
CA LEU A 119 -7.77 -6.65 11.34
C LEU A 119 -7.29 -8.09 11.54
N ASP A 120 -6.30 -8.48 10.76
CA ASP A 120 -5.51 -9.67 11.00
C ASP A 120 -4.71 -9.58 12.30
N ALA A 121 -4.27 -10.74 12.82
CA ALA A 121 -3.57 -10.81 14.11
C ALA A 121 -2.29 -9.95 14.16
N TYR A 122 -1.57 -9.79 13.04
CA TYR A 122 -0.37 -8.93 12.99
C TYR A 122 -0.73 -7.45 12.94
N GLU A 123 -1.79 -7.08 12.21
CA GLU A 123 -2.31 -5.71 12.08
C GLU A 123 -2.85 -5.18 13.41
N ALA A 124 -3.60 -6.04 14.10
CA ALA A 124 -4.06 -5.73 15.45
C ALA A 124 -2.90 -5.53 16.44
N ARG A 125 -1.81 -6.35 16.33
CA ARG A 125 -0.59 -6.17 17.15
C ARG A 125 0.18 -4.91 16.84
N GLU A 126 0.02 -4.36 15.64
CA GLU A 126 0.60 -3.08 15.21
C GLU A 126 -0.31 -1.90 15.48
N ALA A 127 -1.52 -2.16 15.96
CA ALA A 127 -2.55 -1.16 16.22
C ALA A 127 -2.83 -0.30 14.97
N TYR A 128 -3.17 -0.96 13.85
CA TYR A 128 -3.54 -0.28 12.61
C TYR A 128 -4.76 0.59 12.81
N THR A 129 -4.61 1.86 12.50
CA THR A 129 -5.65 2.89 12.68
C THR A 129 -5.80 3.69 11.39
N LEU A 130 -7.04 3.89 10.95
CA LEU A 130 -7.33 4.78 9.83
C LEU A 130 -7.15 6.24 10.24
N GLU A 131 -6.36 6.99 9.47
CA GLU A 131 -6.23 8.42 9.61
C GLU A 131 -6.37 9.13 8.25
N TYR A 132 -7.00 10.31 8.25
CA TYR A 132 -6.95 11.23 7.12
C TYR A 132 -5.87 12.27 7.40
N VAL A 133 -4.76 12.19 6.69
CA VAL A 133 -3.56 13.01 6.94
C VAL A 133 -3.19 13.86 5.74
N PRO A 134 -2.57 15.04 5.95
CA PRO A 134 -1.92 15.75 4.86
C PRO A 134 -0.84 14.87 4.22
N PRO A 135 -0.76 14.78 2.89
CA PRO A 135 0.16 13.83 2.24
C PRO A 135 1.63 14.05 2.61
N LEU A 136 2.08 15.31 2.78
CA LEU A 136 3.45 15.62 3.22
C LEU A 136 3.77 15.08 4.61
N THR A 137 2.78 15.03 5.51
CA THR A 137 2.95 14.44 6.84
C THR A 137 3.29 12.95 6.73
N ALA A 138 2.56 12.21 5.91
CA ALA A 138 2.82 10.79 5.68
C ALA A 138 4.18 10.55 4.98
N VAL A 139 4.55 11.39 4.00
CA VAL A 139 5.87 11.35 3.34
C VAL A 139 7.00 11.52 4.36
N GLN A 140 6.93 12.57 5.17
CA GLN A 140 7.97 12.86 6.17
C GLN A 140 8.07 11.76 7.22
N LYS A 141 6.94 11.25 7.69
CA LYS A 141 6.87 10.16 8.66
C LYS A 141 7.55 8.92 8.09
N ASN A 142 7.17 8.48 6.89
CA ASN A 142 7.69 7.27 6.26
C ASN A 142 9.20 7.34 5.99
N ARG A 143 9.75 8.53 5.71
CA ARG A 143 11.20 8.73 5.54
C ARG A 143 11.96 8.82 6.85
N SER A 144 11.27 9.00 7.97
CA SER A 144 11.85 9.06 9.31
C SER A 144 11.62 7.80 10.15
N VAL A 145 11.06 6.73 9.59
CA VAL A 145 10.80 5.47 10.30
C VAL A 145 12.10 4.94 10.89
N GLY A 146 12.07 4.69 12.21
CA GLY A 146 13.19 4.12 12.95
C GLY A 146 13.30 2.60 12.80
N ALA A 147 13.65 1.89 13.88
CA ALA A 147 13.76 0.44 13.87
C ALA A 147 12.40 -0.21 13.59
N SER A 148 12.34 -0.98 12.51
CA SER A 148 11.15 -1.70 12.05
C SER A 148 11.56 -3.06 11.50
N PRO A 149 10.72 -4.10 11.63
CA PRO A 149 10.97 -5.41 11.02
C PRO A 149 10.78 -5.40 9.50
N TYR A 150 10.22 -4.31 8.94
CA TYR A 150 9.94 -4.21 7.51
C TYR A 150 11.11 -3.69 6.71
N ASN A 151 11.19 -4.15 5.47
CA ASN A 151 12.14 -3.63 4.50
C ASN A 151 11.84 -2.14 4.24
N PRO A 152 12.84 -1.24 4.36
CA PRO A 152 12.66 0.21 4.13
C PRO A 152 12.07 0.58 2.77
N ILE A 153 12.17 -0.29 1.77
CA ILE A 153 11.55 -0.13 0.46
C ILE A 153 10.05 0.10 0.55
N MET A 154 9.37 -0.53 1.51
CA MET A 154 7.92 -0.35 1.70
C MET A 154 7.61 1.12 2.00
N PHE A 155 8.33 1.73 2.92
CA PHE A 155 8.11 3.13 3.33
C PHE A 155 8.45 4.10 2.20
N GLU A 156 9.54 3.87 1.49
CA GLU A 156 9.94 4.69 0.34
C GLU A 156 8.94 4.57 -0.82
N ARG A 157 8.41 3.38 -1.09
CA ARG A 157 7.35 3.19 -2.08
C ARG A 157 6.13 4.05 -1.77
N GLU A 158 5.62 3.98 -0.54
CA GLU A 158 4.46 4.76 -0.11
C GLU A 158 4.74 6.28 -0.22
N ALA A 159 5.91 6.73 0.21
CA ALA A 159 6.30 8.12 0.12
C ALA A 159 6.37 8.62 -1.33
N ARG A 160 6.97 7.85 -2.24
CA ARG A 160 7.08 8.21 -3.66
C ARG A 160 5.72 8.26 -4.38
N VAL A 161 4.80 7.36 -4.05
CA VAL A 161 3.43 7.41 -4.62
C VAL A 161 2.71 8.67 -4.13
N LEU A 162 2.84 9.04 -2.85
CA LEU A 162 2.28 10.29 -2.31
C LEU A 162 2.87 11.52 -3.00
N GLU A 163 4.17 11.55 -3.27
CA GLU A 163 4.82 12.64 -3.98
C GLU A 163 4.36 12.76 -5.43
N LEU A 164 4.11 11.64 -6.11
CA LEU A 164 3.51 11.65 -7.45
C LEU A 164 2.12 12.26 -7.42
N LEU A 165 1.26 11.85 -6.48
CA LEU A 165 -0.08 12.41 -6.33
C LEU A 165 -0.04 13.93 -6.07
N LEU A 166 0.90 14.40 -5.25
CA LEU A 166 1.13 15.82 -5.00
C LEU A 166 1.55 16.55 -6.28
N SER A 167 2.51 16.00 -7.01
CA SER A 167 3.04 16.62 -8.24
C SER A 167 2.03 16.67 -9.37
N GLU A 168 1.06 15.76 -9.36
CA GLU A 168 -0.03 15.67 -10.35
C GLU A 168 -1.27 16.48 -9.94
N GLY A 169 -1.25 17.16 -8.78
CA GLY A 169 -2.30 18.11 -8.38
C GLY A 169 -3.57 17.45 -7.82
N TYR A 170 -3.45 16.30 -7.16
CA TYR A 170 -4.59 15.62 -6.51
C TYR A 170 -5.00 16.24 -5.17
N PHE A 171 -4.24 17.19 -4.62
CA PHE A 171 -4.46 17.83 -3.32
C PHE A 171 -4.58 19.35 -3.43
#